data_6a127240dc88e33d5952906cc2eece2b
#
_entry.id   6a127240dc88e33d5952906cc2eece2b
#
_cell.length_a   1.000
_cell.length_b   1.000
_cell.length_c   1.000
_cell.angle_alpha   90.00
_cell.angle_beta   90.00
_cell.angle_gamma   90.00
#
_symmetry.space_group_name_H-M   'P 1'
#
loop_
_entity.id
_entity.type
_entity.pdbx_description
1 polymer ?
#
loop_
_entity_poly.entity_id
_entity_poly.type
_entity_poly.pdbx_seq_one_letter_code
_entity_poly.pdbx_strand_id
1 'polypeptide(L)'
;MNQDCHVVPERSPANSPGLILALALTVLSSAFIAATLEVSAQAPAQPTSGQQVVLVTGSTSGLGREVALRLGAMGWHVIVHGRSQERGMQVVDEINSQGPGNARFYRADLASFDQVKEFGESLLRDYERMDVLVNNAGFGSAPNERLVSEDGHEFRFQVNYLSTYLLTHMLMPRLRSSSPSRIVNVSSLAQSPIDFDDVMIENNFSGGRAYGQSKLAQIMFTFDLDEELDGTDIMVNSLHPATYMPTGMVLRAGAQPRATIDEGADAVMQLVVSDEIEGGQFFRGLVPARANAQAYDMQARANLKALSQELTGVR
;
A
#
# COMPACT_ATOMS: atom_id res chain seq x y z
N MET A 1 -14.06 68.01 -15.24
CA MET A 1 -14.26 69.10 -14.28
C MET A 1 -13.15 69.01 -13.28
N ASN A 2 -12.24 69.86 -13.51
CA ASN A 2 -11.38 70.74 -12.70
C ASN A 2 -10.50 70.03 -11.66
N GLN A 3 -9.16 70.03 -11.88
CA GLN A 3 -8.17 71.12 -11.77
C GLN A 3 -8.12 71.59 -10.30
N ASP A 4 -6.96 71.72 -9.62
CA ASP A 4 -5.67 72.38 -9.90
C ASP A 4 -4.69 72.00 -8.80
N CYS A 5 -3.46 71.68 -9.08
CA CYS A 5 -2.21 72.47 -9.10
C CYS A 5 -2.01 73.52 -8.03
N HIS A 6 -0.85 73.45 -7.29
CA HIS A 6 0.14 74.49 -7.01
C HIS A 6 1.24 73.97 -6.09
N VAL A 7 2.48 73.76 -6.49
CA VAL A 7 3.62 74.62 -6.77
C VAL A 7 4.29 75.23 -5.50
N VAL A 8 5.49 74.76 -5.30
CA VAL A 8 6.78 75.10 -4.62
C VAL A 8 6.97 76.60 -4.19
N PRO A 9 7.82 77.00 -3.17
CA PRO A 9 9.24 77.14 -3.48
C PRO A 9 10.27 76.81 -2.39
N GLU A 10 11.49 76.60 -2.90
CA GLU A 10 12.82 76.57 -2.25
C GLU A 10 13.16 77.76 -1.38
N ARG A 11 14.07 77.53 -0.41
CA ARG A 11 15.23 78.39 -0.05
C ARG A 11 16.23 77.67 0.86
N SER A 12 17.47 77.61 0.40
CA SER A 12 18.72 77.45 1.11
C SER A 12 19.37 78.85 1.26
N PRO A 13 20.49 79.11 1.90
CA PRO A 13 21.33 78.44 2.92
C PRO A 13 21.81 79.33 4.07
N ALA A 14 22.50 78.82 5.09
CA ALA A 14 23.53 79.55 5.80
C ALA A 14 24.51 78.63 6.58
N ASN A 15 25.79 78.85 6.31
CA ASN A 15 26.96 78.27 6.96
C ASN A 15 27.14 78.71 8.42
N SER A 16 27.75 77.84 9.27
CA SER A 16 29.08 78.03 9.89
C SER A 16 29.25 77.19 11.17
N PRO A 17 30.43 77.05 11.77
CA PRO A 17 31.13 75.77 11.87
C PRO A 17 31.42 75.32 13.33
N GLY A 18 31.87 74.11 13.45
CA GLY A 18 32.75 73.73 14.55
C GLY A 18 32.12 72.96 15.69
N LEU A 19 32.40 71.70 15.73
CA LEU A 19 33.08 71.02 16.84
C LEU A 19 33.37 69.57 16.47
N ILE A 20 34.66 69.22 16.41
CA ILE A 20 35.09 67.82 16.22
C ILE A 20 34.96 67.12 17.57
N LEU A 21 34.06 66.13 17.64
CA LEU A 21 33.99 65.18 18.73
C LEU A 21 34.15 63.78 18.13
N ALA A 22 35.32 63.20 18.28
CA ALA A 22 35.61 61.83 17.89
C ALA A 22 34.87 60.88 18.80
N LEU A 23 33.83 60.22 18.26
CA LEU A 23 33.18 59.06 18.91
C LEU A 23 33.68 57.82 18.24
N ALA A 24 34.47 57.04 19.00
CA ALA A 24 34.89 55.70 18.61
C ALA A 24 33.68 54.80 18.58
N LEU A 25 33.25 54.40 17.38
CA LEU A 25 32.25 53.35 17.20
C LEU A 25 32.94 51.99 17.30
N THR A 26 32.80 51.33 18.44
CA THR A 26 33.10 49.90 18.58
C THR A 26 32.03 49.11 17.85
N VAL A 27 32.36 48.57 16.67
CA VAL A 27 31.51 47.61 15.93
C VAL A 27 31.62 46.27 16.64
N LEU A 28 30.63 45.93 17.45
CA LEU A 28 30.42 44.57 17.92
C LEU A 28 29.89 43.74 16.72
N SER A 29 30.78 42.99 16.08
CA SER A 29 30.42 41.96 15.11
C SER A 29 29.78 40.82 15.87
N SER A 30 28.46 40.83 15.96
CA SER A 30 27.65 39.67 16.37
C SER A 30 27.72 38.65 15.23
N ALA A 31 28.63 37.68 15.31
CA ALA A 31 28.64 36.51 14.46
C ALA A 31 27.40 35.66 14.82
N PHE A 32 26.31 35.80 14.06
CA PHE A 32 25.21 34.84 14.03
C PHE A 32 25.76 33.55 13.41
N ILE A 33 26.16 32.61 14.27
CA ILE A 33 26.36 31.22 13.85
C ILE A 33 24.95 30.67 13.56
N ALA A 34 24.55 30.73 12.31
CA ALA A 34 23.42 29.96 11.82
C ALA A 34 23.81 28.47 11.89
N ALA A 35 23.46 27.82 13.01
CA ALA A 35 23.50 26.37 13.08
C ALA A 35 22.48 25.87 12.09
N THR A 36 22.91 25.55 10.87
CA THR A 36 22.14 24.71 9.96
C THR A 36 22.01 23.36 10.64
N LEU A 37 20.86 23.10 11.22
CA LEU A 37 20.45 21.74 11.56
C LEU A 37 20.41 20.97 10.23
N GLU A 38 21.53 20.32 9.89
CA GLU A 38 21.52 19.25 8.92
C GLU A 38 20.57 18.20 9.49
N VAL A 39 19.34 18.15 8.97
CA VAL A 39 18.47 16.99 9.14
C VAL A 39 19.20 15.87 8.42
N SER A 40 20.03 15.14 9.16
CA SER A 40 20.64 13.91 8.68
C SER A 40 19.46 13.01 8.28
N ALA A 41 19.29 12.81 6.98
CA ALA A 41 18.33 11.84 6.48
C ALA A 41 18.77 10.48 7.04
N GLN A 42 18.07 10.03 8.07
CA GLN A 42 18.34 8.75 8.70
C GLN A 42 18.22 7.66 7.64
N ALA A 43 19.22 6.78 7.54
CA ALA A 43 19.18 5.67 6.59
C ALA A 43 17.86 4.86 6.79
N PRO A 44 17.23 4.42 5.71
CA PRO A 44 15.98 3.67 5.82
C PRO A 44 16.15 2.47 6.74
N ALA A 45 15.17 2.25 7.64
CA ALA A 45 15.22 1.15 8.58
C ALA A 45 15.38 -0.20 7.85
N GLN A 46 16.20 -1.06 8.41
CA GLN A 46 16.43 -2.43 7.96
C GLN A 46 16.01 -3.39 9.06
N PRO A 47 15.61 -4.64 8.73
CA PRO A 47 15.30 -5.63 9.73
C PRO A 47 16.54 -5.94 10.58
N THR A 48 16.34 -6.09 11.88
CA THR A 48 17.38 -6.57 12.80
C THR A 48 17.50 -8.09 12.73
N SER A 49 18.61 -8.65 13.24
CA SER A 49 18.81 -10.10 13.25
C SER A 49 17.69 -10.83 13.99
N GLY A 50 17.06 -11.80 13.34
CA GLY A 50 15.95 -12.58 13.88
C GLY A 50 14.58 -11.91 13.81
N GLN A 51 14.51 -10.65 13.36
CA GLN A 51 13.24 -9.95 13.19
C GLN A 51 12.46 -10.51 12.00
N GLN A 52 11.17 -10.78 12.17
CA GLN A 52 10.30 -11.19 11.07
C GLN A 52 10.02 -10.01 10.14
N VAL A 53 9.95 -10.28 8.85
CA VAL A 53 9.76 -9.28 7.78
C VAL A 53 8.41 -9.51 7.12
N VAL A 54 7.58 -8.48 7.10
CA VAL A 54 6.26 -8.53 6.48
C VAL A 54 6.06 -7.40 5.49
N LEU A 55 5.57 -7.73 4.31
CA LEU A 55 5.04 -6.75 3.36
C LEU A 55 3.52 -6.67 3.51
N VAL A 56 2.99 -5.45 3.74
CA VAL A 56 1.55 -5.18 3.68
C VAL A 56 1.27 -4.21 2.53
N THR A 57 0.72 -4.70 1.42
CA THR A 57 0.39 -3.83 0.30
C THR A 57 -0.81 -2.93 0.63
N GLY A 58 -0.77 -1.65 0.18
CA GLY A 58 -1.85 -0.70 0.48
C GLY A 58 -1.95 -0.32 1.96
N SER A 59 -0.83 -0.27 2.68
CA SER A 59 -0.77 -0.05 4.12
C SER A 59 -0.66 1.43 4.55
N THR A 60 -1.00 2.37 3.66
CA THR A 60 -0.99 3.80 3.99
C THR A 60 -2.32 4.33 4.52
N SER A 61 -3.35 3.50 4.62
CA SER A 61 -4.68 3.85 5.13
C SER A 61 -5.56 2.63 5.43
N GLY A 62 -6.62 2.82 6.20
CA GLY A 62 -7.66 1.81 6.45
C GLY A 62 -7.12 0.51 7.05
N LEU A 63 -7.63 -0.61 6.57
CA LEU A 63 -7.27 -1.94 7.07
C LEU A 63 -5.76 -2.22 7.02
N GLY A 64 -5.14 -1.96 5.86
CA GLY A 64 -3.70 -2.23 5.69
C GLY A 64 -2.83 -1.41 6.65
N ARG A 65 -3.21 -0.15 6.95
CA ARG A 65 -2.52 0.66 7.95
C ARG A 65 -2.65 0.04 9.35
N GLU A 66 -3.83 -0.35 9.74
CA GLU A 66 -4.06 -0.97 11.05
C GLU A 66 -3.26 -2.27 11.21
N VAL A 67 -3.27 -3.14 10.21
CA VAL A 67 -2.45 -4.36 10.20
C VAL A 67 -0.95 -4.04 10.32
N ALA A 68 -0.46 -3.04 9.56
CA ALA A 68 0.94 -2.62 9.62
C ALA A 68 1.35 -2.12 11.02
N LEU A 69 0.50 -1.32 11.66
CA LEU A 69 0.74 -0.82 13.02
C LEU A 69 0.79 -1.94 14.05
N ARG A 70 -0.14 -2.89 13.99
CA ARG A 70 -0.18 -4.04 14.90
C ARG A 70 1.05 -4.91 14.75
N LEU A 71 1.50 -5.18 13.53
CA LEU A 71 2.72 -5.94 13.29
C LEU A 71 3.97 -5.21 13.79
N GLY A 72 4.05 -3.89 13.59
CA GLY A 72 5.08 -3.05 14.19
C GLY A 72 5.09 -3.12 15.72
N ALA A 73 3.92 -3.06 16.36
CA ALA A 73 3.78 -3.21 17.80
C ALA A 73 4.21 -4.59 18.32
N MET A 74 4.13 -5.63 17.49
CA MET A 74 4.64 -6.97 17.79
C MET A 74 6.16 -7.11 17.60
N GLY A 75 6.85 -6.07 17.16
CA GLY A 75 8.31 -6.08 16.95
C GLY A 75 8.75 -6.49 15.54
N TRP A 76 7.86 -6.58 14.57
CA TRP A 76 8.19 -6.98 13.21
C TRP A 76 8.79 -5.82 12.41
N HIS A 77 9.58 -6.17 11.39
CA HIS A 77 9.95 -5.22 10.35
C HIS A 77 8.83 -5.16 9.30
N VAL A 78 8.21 -3.98 9.18
CA VAL A 78 7.05 -3.79 8.31
C VAL A 78 7.46 -3.03 7.04
N ILE A 79 7.27 -3.67 5.90
CA ILE A 79 7.40 -3.03 4.60
C ILE A 79 6.05 -2.38 4.29
N VAL A 80 6.01 -1.06 4.43
CA VAL A 80 4.83 -0.22 4.14
C VAL A 80 4.80 0.11 2.66
N HIS A 81 3.67 -0.12 2.00
CA HIS A 81 3.50 0.15 0.58
C HIS A 81 2.26 0.98 0.29
N GLY A 82 2.38 1.87 -0.71
CA GLY A 82 1.26 2.65 -1.23
C GLY A 82 1.71 3.75 -2.18
N ARG A 83 0.75 4.53 -2.70
CA ARG A 83 1.00 5.58 -3.70
C ARG A 83 1.40 6.94 -3.11
N SER A 84 1.00 7.22 -1.88
CA SER A 84 1.27 8.49 -1.21
C SER A 84 2.51 8.39 -0.34
N GLN A 85 3.57 9.10 -0.73
CA GLN A 85 4.81 9.21 0.06
C GLN A 85 4.52 9.78 1.47
N GLU A 86 3.75 10.84 1.55
CA GLU A 86 3.40 11.50 2.81
C GLU A 86 2.74 10.53 3.79
N ARG A 87 1.66 9.85 3.38
CA ARG A 87 0.95 8.90 4.25
C ARG A 87 1.80 7.66 4.55
N GLY A 88 2.65 7.24 3.62
CA GLY A 88 3.57 6.13 3.85
C GLY A 88 4.58 6.47 4.95
N MET A 89 5.18 7.64 4.89
CA MET A 89 6.13 8.10 5.92
C MET A 89 5.46 8.31 7.27
N GLN A 90 4.21 8.81 7.32
CA GLN A 90 3.44 8.90 8.58
C GLN A 90 3.30 7.54 9.27
N VAL A 91 3.00 6.47 8.51
CA VAL A 91 2.92 5.11 9.07
C VAL A 91 4.27 4.59 9.54
N VAL A 92 5.34 4.85 8.77
CA VAL A 92 6.71 4.50 9.15
C VAL A 92 7.12 5.20 10.45
N ASP A 93 6.89 6.51 10.55
CA ASP A 93 7.22 7.29 11.74
C ASP A 93 6.45 6.81 12.97
N GLU A 94 5.18 6.45 12.80
CA GLU A 94 4.33 5.92 13.86
C GLU A 94 4.86 4.56 14.36
N ILE A 95 5.18 3.63 13.47
CA ILE A 95 5.75 2.33 13.85
C ILE A 95 7.10 2.52 14.55
N ASN A 96 7.99 3.33 13.96
CA ASN A 96 9.34 3.51 14.48
C ASN A 96 9.38 4.24 15.85
N SER A 97 8.33 5.01 16.19
CA SER A 97 8.26 5.78 17.43
C SER A 97 7.51 5.08 18.57
N GLN A 98 6.64 4.13 18.27
CA GLN A 98 5.68 3.59 19.25
C GLN A 98 5.96 2.16 19.70
N GLY A 99 6.82 1.41 19.01
CA GLY A 99 6.96 -0.01 19.29
C GLY A 99 8.37 -0.56 19.18
N PRO A 100 8.53 -1.84 19.47
CA PRO A 100 9.79 -2.55 19.30
C PRO A 100 10.10 -2.87 17.82
N GLY A 101 9.11 -2.73 16.93
CA GLY A 101 9.27 -2.94 15.50
C GLY A 101 9.85 -1.72 14.78
N ASN A 102 10.12 -1.90 13.51
CA ASN A 102 10.55 -0.83 12.63
C ASN A 102 9.92 -0.97 11.25
N ALA A 103 9.95 0.09 10.44
CA ALA A 103 9.31 0.06 9.14
C ALA A 103 10.10 0.82 8.07
N ARG A 104 9.88 0.43 6.81
CA ARG A 104 10.36 1.15 5.62
C ARG A 104 9.25 1.25 4.59
N PHE A 105 9.14 2.41 3.94
CA PHE A 105 8.13 2.68 2.93
C PHE A 105 8.67 2.49 1.52
N TYR A 106 7.83 1.88 0.66
CA TYR A 106 8.04 1.78 -0.78
C TYR A 106 6.82 2.32 -1.52
N ARG A 107 7.09 3.19 -2.48
CA ARG A 107 6.06 3.77 -3.32
C ARG A 107 5.95 2.98 -4.62
N ALA A 108 4.74 2.51 -4.93
CA ALA A 108 4.40 1.96 -6.25
C ALA A 108 2.89 2.12 -6.52
N ASP A 109 2.49 2.22 -7.79
CA ASP A 109 1.09 2.10 -8.21
C ASP A 109 0.87 0.74 -8.86
N LEU A 110 -0.02 -0.06 -8.27
CA LEU A 110 -0.38 -1.38 -8.78
C LEU A 110 -1.20 -1.34 -10.09
N ALA A 111 -1.54 -0.16 -10.58
CA ALA A 111 -2.13 0.03 -11.90
C ALA A 111 -1.09 0.08 -13.02
N SER A 112 0.19 -0.16 -12.73
CA SER A 112 1.30 -0.19 -13.69
C SER A 112 2.20 -1.39 -13.41
N PHE A 113 2.30 -2.33 -14.33
CA PHE A 113 3.17 -3.51 -14.18
C PHE A 113 4.64 -3.12 -14.08
N ASP A 114 5.07 -2.05 -14.75
CA ASP A 114 6.44 -1.59 -14.64
C ASP A 114 6.76 -1.14 -13.21
N GLN A 115 5.84 -0.39 -12.56
CA GLN A 115 6.02 -0.01 -11.15
C GLN A 115 5.95 -1.22 -10.21
N VAL A 116 5.12 -2.23 -10.51
CA VAL A 116 5.08 -3.50 -9.75
C VAL A 116 6.41 -4.25 -9.86
N LYS A 117 7.00 -4.31 -11.06
CA LYS A 117 8.30 -4.96 -11.29
C LYS A 117 9.43 -4.22 -10.56
N GLU A 118 9.52 -2.89 -10.73
CA GLU A 118 10.50 -2.08 -10.01
C GLU A 118 10.39 -2.23 -8.49
N PHE A 119 9.16 -2.30 -7.98
CA PHE A 119 8.89 -2.53 -6.57
C PHE A 119 9.37 -3.91 -6.13
N GLY A 120 8.99 -4.96 -6.84
CA GLY A 120 9.43 -6.33 -6.56
C GLY A 120 10.96 -6.48 -6.61
N GLU A 121 11.61 -5.93 -7.63
CA GLU A 121 13.08 -5.91 -7.76
C GLU A 121 13.76 -5.16 -6.60
N SER A 122 13.18 -4.04 -6.18
CA SER A 122 13.68 -3.29 -5.03
C SER A 122 13.60 -4.10 -3.74
N LEU A 123 12.49 -4.83 -3.54
CA LEU A 123 12.35 -5.72 -2.39
C LEU A 123 13.34 -6.89 -2.43
N LEU A 124 13.53 -7.50 -3.60
CA LEU A 124 14.50 -8.59 -3.77
C LEU A 124 15.95 -8.14 -3.54
N ARG A 125 16.28 -6.90 -3.88
CA ARG A 125 17.59 -6.30 -3.62
C ARG A 125 17.79 -5.94 -2.15
N ASP A 126 16.75 -5.38 -1.50
CA ASP A 126 16.87 -4.74 -0.19
C ASP A 126 16.62 -5.73 0.97
N TYR A 127 16.00 -6.90 0.71
CA TYR A 127 15.66 -7.90 1.72
C TYR A 127 16.13 -9.29 1.32
N GLU A 128 16.78 -9.96 2.26
CA GLU A 128 17.19 -11.37 2.08
C GLU A 128 16.09 -12.37 2.45
N ARG A 129 15.10 -11.92 3.24
CA ARG A 129 13.96 -12.72 3.70
C ARG A 129 12.64 -11.96 3.61
N MET A 130 11.55 -12.73 3.50
CA MET A 130 10.16 -12.25 3.56
C MET A 130 9.34 -13.35 4.24
N ASP A 131 8.92 -13.12 5.48
CA ASP A 131 8.19 -14.13 6.25
C ASP A 131 6.70 -14.11 5.93
N VAL A 132 6.14 -12.92 5.66
CA VAL A 132 4.73 -12.76 5.35
C VAL A 132 4.51 -11.75 4.23
N LEU A 133 3.63 -12.11 3.31
CA LEU A 133 3.09 -11.22 2.29
C LEU A 133 1.58 -11.05 2.51
N VAL A 134 1.15 -9.83 2.86
CA VAL A 134 -0.27 -9.46 2.94
C VAL A 134 -0.65 -8.66 1.71
N ASN A 135 -1.32 -9.29 0.77
CA ASN A 135 -1.89 -8.68 -0.43
C ASN A 135 -3.23 -7.99 -0.06
N ASN A 136 -3.13 -6.79 0.53
CA ASN A 136 -4.27 -6.03 1.01
C ASN A 136 -4.68 -4.90 0.06
N ALA A 137 -3.78 -4.36 -0.76
CA ALA A 137 -4.12 -3.29 -1.69
C ALA A 137 -5.32 -3.66 -2.57
N GLY A 138 -6.20 -2.69 -2.77
CA GLY A 138 -7.37 -2.93 -3.61
C GLY A 138 -8.15 -1.67 -3.97
N PHE A 139 -8.90 -1.76 -5.07
CA PHE A 139 -9.79 -0.72 -5.56
C PHE A 139 -11.24 -1.26 -5.55
N GLY A 140 -12.19 -0.45 -5.05
CA GLY A 140 -13.57 -0.86 -4.82
C GLY A 140 -14.47 -0.80 -6.07
N SER A 141 -15.76 -1.06 -5.85
CA SER A 141 -16.78 -1.05 -6.91
C SER A 141 -17.08 0.36 -7.47
N ALA A 142 -16.84 1.40 -6.70
CA ALA A 142 -17.04 2.78 -7.14
C ALA A 142 -15.73 3.40 -7.67
N PRO A 143 -15.82 4.29 -8.70
CA PRO A 143 -17.03 4.68 -9.44
C PRO A 143 -17.58 3.53 -10.30
N ASN A 144 -18.87 3.61 -10.69
CA ASN A 144 -19.47 2.65 -11.63
C ASN A 144 -19.13 3.03 -13.08
N GLU A 145 -17.85 3.12 -13.34
CA GLU A 145 -17.24 3.49 -14.62
C GLU A 145 -16.12 2.50 -14.93
N ARG A 146 -16.01 2.11 -16.21
CA ARG A 146 -14.90 1.28 -16.68
C ARG A 146 -13.63 2.12 -16.76
N LEU A 147 -12.74 1.89 -15.84
CA LEU A 147 -11.39 2.45 -15.85
C LEU A 147 -10.43 1.43 -16.44
N VAL A 148 -9.43 1.91 -17.15
CA VAL A 148 -8.38 1.08 -17.76
C VAL A 148 -7.04 1.49 -17.14
N SER A 149 -6.21 0.51 -16.85
CA SER A 149 -4.87 0.71 -16.32
C SER A 149 -3.89 1.16 -17.40
N GLU A 150 -2.67 1.51 -17.03
CA GLU A 150 -1.58 1.84 -17.96
C GLU A 150 -1.26 0.68 -18.90
N ASP A 151 -1.45 -0.57 -18.45
CA ASP A 151 -1.20 -1.79 -19.21
C ASP A 151 -2.41 -2.25 -20.07
N GLY A 152 -3.49 -1.45 -20.11
CA GLY A 152 -4.65 -1.73 -20.95
C GLY A 152 -5.70 -2.66 -20.35
N HIS A 153 -5.59 -3.03 -19.09
CA HIS A 153 -6.52 -3.96 -18.42
C HIS A 153 -7.64 -3.22 -17.65
N GLU A 154 -8.76 -3.90 -17.39
CA GLU A 154 -9.77 -3.38 -16.45
C GLU A 154 -9.10 -3.09 -15.11
N PHE A 155 -9.29 -1.87 -14.63
CA PHE A 155 -8.50 -1.31 -13.53
C PHE A 155 -8.57 -2.14 -12.24
N ARG A 156 -9.76 -2.68 -11.87
CA ARG A 156 -9.93 -3.49 -10.66
C ARG A 156 -9.30 -4.86 -10.82
N PHE A 157 -9.43 -5.44 -12.01
CA PHE A 157 -8.82 -6.73 -12.32
C PHE A 157 -7.29 -6.63 -12.24
N GLN A 158 -6.71 -5.57 -12.75
CA GLN A 158 -5.28 -5.35 -12.62
C GLN A 158 -4.86 -5.06 -11.18
N VAL A 159 -5.40 -4.01 -10.55
CA VAL A 159 -4.94 -3.57 -9.23
C VAL A 159 -5.17 -4.62 -8.15
N ASN A 160 -6.36 -5.26 -8.15
CA ASN A 160 -6.71 -6.22 -7.11
C ASN A 160 -6.10 -7.61 -7.36
N TYR A 161 -5.96 -8.01 -8.63
CA TYR A 161 -5.61 -9.38 -8.95
C TYR A 161 -4.28 -9.53 -9.73
N LEU A 162 -4.18 -9.02 -10.97
CA LEU A 162 -2.99 -9.28 -11.80
C LEU A 162 -1.70 -8.78 -11.15
N SER A 163 -1.73 -7.60 -10.52
CA SER A 163 -0.57 -7.05 -9.82
C SER A 163 -0.24 -7.81 -8.53
N THR A 164 -1.26 -8.33 -7.85
CA THR A 164 -1.07 -9.26 -6.74
C THR A 164 -0.40 -10.55 -7.22
N TYR A 165 -0.89 -11.12 -8.32
CA TYR A 165 -0.33 -12.32 -8.96
C TYR A 165 1.14 -12.12 -9.32
N LEU A 166 1.45 -11.04 -10.06
CA LEU A 166 2.82 -10.70 -10.50
C LEU A 166 3.76 -10.51 -9.30
N LEU A 167 3.39 -9.66 -8.34
CA LEU A 167 4.22 -9.36 -7.18
C LEU A 167 4.47 -10.60 -6.32
N THR A 168 3.46 -11.44 -6.10
CA THR A 168 3.60 -12.68 -5.34
C THR A 168 4.61 -13.62 -5.98
N HIS A 169 4.55 -13.82 -7.30
CA HIS A 169 5.52 -14.67 -8.01
C HIS A 169 6.94 -14.09 -7.99
N MET A 170 7.08 -12.77 -8.11
CA MET A 170 8.39 -12.12 -7.98
C MET A 170 9.01 -12.33 -6.60
N LEU A 171 8.20 -12.29 -5.53
CA LEU A 171 8.67 -12.45 -4.15
C LEU A 171 8.80 -13.90 -3.69
N MET A 172 8.34 -14.87 -4.49
CA MET A 172 8.40 -16.30 -4.16
C MET A 172 9.80 -16.80 -3.76
N PRO A 173 10.92 -16.35 -4.38
CA PRO A 173 12.25 -16.77 -3.92
C PRO A 173 12.55 -16.36 -2.46
N ARG A 174 12.06 -15.20 -2.01
CA ARG A 174 12.24 -14.73 -0.62
C ARG A 174 11.31 -15.44 0.35
N LEU A 175 10.05 -15.68 -0.04
CA LEU A 175 9.11 -16.47 0.74
C LEU A 175 9.62 -17.90 0.95
N ARG A 176 10.14 -18.53 -0.09
CA ARG A 176 10.76 -19.89 0.01
C ARG A 176 11.99 -19.91 0.91
N SER A 177 12.87 -18.91 0.82
CA SER A 177 14.07 -18.83 1.66
C SER A 177 13.78 -18.50 3.12
N SER A 178 12.59 -18.02 3.43
CA SER A 178 12.14 -17.63 4.77
C SER A 178 11.19 -18.65 5.42
N SER A 179 10.94 -19.77 4.76
CA SER A 179 10.00 -20.79 5.26
C SER A 179 10.31 -21.20 6.72
N PRO A 180 9.28 -21.32 7.59
CA PRO A 180 7.85 -21.19 7.28
C PRO A 180 7.44 -19.76 6.98
N SER A 181 6.66 -19.57 5.89
CA SER A 181 6.18 -18.26 5.46
C SER A 181 4.69 -18.28 5.08
N ARG A 182 4.09 -17.10 4.97
CA ARG A 182 2.63 -16.97 4.75
C ARG A 182 2.30 -15.95 3.69
N ILE A 183 1.26 -16.26 2.91
CA ILE A 183 0.65 -15.35 1.93
C ILE A 183 -0.82 -15.17 2.31
N VAL A 184 -1.24 -13.93 2.56
CA VAL A 184 -2.60 -13.59 2.92
C VAL A 184 -3.21 -12.68 1.86
N ASN A 185 -4.21 -13.17 1.14
CA ASN A 185 -4.91 -12.43 0.09
C ASN A 185 -6.21 -11.82 0.64
N VAL A 186 -6.25 -10.49 0.79
CA VAL A 186 -7.45 -9.78 1.26
C VAL A 186 -8.46 -9.67 0.13
N SER A 187 -9.39 -10.61 0.10
CA SER A 187 -10.48 -10.72 -0.88
C SER A 187 -11.79 -10.10 -0.36
N SER A 188 -12.94 -10.66 -0.73
CA SER A 188 -14.26 -10.15 -0.36
C SER A 188 -15.33 -11.23 -0.37
N LEU A 189 -16.48 -10.98 0.28
CA LEU A 189 -17.73 -11.70 0.05
C LEU A 189 -18.41 -11.29 -1.26
N ALA A 190 -18.11 -10.10 -1.79
CA ALA A 190 -18.57 -9.69 -3.11
C ALA A 190 -17.76 -10.43 -4.18
N GLN A 191 -18.24 -11.58 -4.59
CA GLN A 191 -17.64 -12.48 -5.57
C GLN A 191 -18.59 -12.64 -6.76
N SER A 192 -18.11 -12.32 -7.95
CA SER A 192 -18.82 -12.54 -9.21
C SER A 192 -18.06 -13.54 -10.06
N PRO A 193 -18.72 -14.52 -10.70
CA PRO A 193 -18.05 -15.43 -11.63
C PRO A 193 -17.26 -14.67 -12.70
N ILE A 194 -16.11 -15.21 -13.04
CA ILE A 194 -15.26 -14.70 -14.13
C ILE A 194 -15.88 -15.16 -15.45
N ASP A 195 -16.16 -14.21 -16.32
CA ASP A 195 -16.54 -14.45 -17.68
C ASP A 195 -15.28 -14.49 -18.55
N PHE A 196 -14.84 -15.69 -18.94
CA PHE A 196 -13.61 -15.87 -19.70
C PHE A 196 -13.71 -15.38 -21.15
N ASP A 197 -14.92 -15.13 -21.66
CA ASP A 197 -15.14 -14.52 -22.99
C ASP A 197 -15.02 -12.98 -22.93
N ASP A 198 -15.18 -12.36 -21.75
CA ASP A 198 -15.09 -10.90 -21.54
C ASP A 198 -14.52 -10.57 -20.15
N VAL A 199 -13.31 -11.06 -19.86
CA VAL A 199 -12.66 -10.86 -18.55
C VAL A 199 -12.44 -9.38 -18.23
N MET A 200 -12.18 -8.55 -19.24
CA MET A 200 -11.96 -7.11 -19.08
C MET A 200 -13.26 -6.31 -19.04
N ILE A 201 -14.40 -6.98 -19.07
CA ILE A 201 -15.75 -6.40 -19.00
C ILE A 201 -15.88 -5.20 -19.94
N GLU A 202 -15.60 -5.45 -21.22
CA GLU A 202 -15.73 -4.42 -22.26
C GLU A 202 -17.20 -4.18 -22.60
N ASN A 203 -18.04 -5.20 -22.38
CA ASN A 203 -19.47 -5.15 -22.63
C ASN A 203 -20.27 -5.11 -21.34
N ASN A 204 -21.29 -4.25 -21.29
CA ASN A 204 -22.22 -4.16 -20.14
C ASN A 204 -21.50 -4.00 -18.80
N PHE A 205 -20.60 -3.03 -18.72
CA PHE A 205 -19.79 -2.80 -17.54
C PHE A 205 -20.62 -2.54 -16.28
N SER A 206 -20.16 -3.14 -15.18
CA SER A 206 -20.62 -2.86 -13.83
C SER A 206 -19.45 -2.87 -12.87
N GLY A 207 -19.26 -1.78 -12.12
CA GLY A 207 -18.21 -1.69 -11.10
C GLY A 207 -18.33 -2.76 -10.01
N GLY A 208 -19.55 -3.18 -9.70
CA GLY A 208 -19.81 -4.29 -8.78
C GLY A 208 -19.35 -5.63 -9.34
N ARG A 209 -19.64 -5.91 -10.63
CA ARG A 209 -19.17 -7.12 -11.32
C ARG A 209 -17.65 -7.12 -11.43
N ALA A 210 -17.05 -6.02 -11.87
CA ALA A 210 -15.60 -5.90 -12.01
C ALA A 210 -14.87 -6.11 -10.67
N TYR A 211 -15.35 -5.49 -9.61
CA TYR A 211 -14.83 -5.72 -8.27
C TYR A 211 -15.01 -7.19 -7.83
N GLY A 212 -16.22 -7.72 -7.95
CA GLY A 212 -16.52 -9.09 -7.54
C GLY A 212 -15.71 -10.14 -8.30
N GLN A 213 -15.52 -9.95 -9.61
CA GLN A 213 -14.69 -10.81 -10.46
C GLN A 213 -13.23 -10.78 -10.03
N SER A 214 -12.66 -9.57 -9.78
CA SER A 214 -11.28 -9.44 -9.31
C SER A 214 -11.06 -10.09 -7.93
N LYS A 215 -12.09 -10.05 -7.06
CA LYS A 215 -12.02 -10.67 -5.72
C LYS A 215 -12.16 -12.19 -5.76
N LEU A 216 -12.97 -12.71 -6.69
CA LEU A 216 -13.01 -14.15 -6.94
C LEU A 216 -11.70 -14.66 -7.52
N ALA A 217 -11.08 -13.92 -8.45
CA ALA A 217 -9.78 -14.27 -9.01
C ALA A 217 -8.70 -14.40 -7.93
N GLN A 218 -8.69 -13.52 -6.92
CA GLN A 218 -7.77 -13.65 -5.78
C GLN A 218 -7.97 -14.94 -4.99
N ILE A 219 -9.23 -15.39 -4.81
CA ILE A 219 -9.53 -16.64 -4.10
C ILE A 219 -9.09 -17.86 -4.93
N MET A 220 -9.39 -17.86 -6.23
CA MET A 220 -8.95 -18.91 -7.14
C MET A 220 -7.43 -19.05 -7.15
N PHE A 221 -6.74 -17.93 -7.24
CA PHE A 221 -5.26 -17.87 -7.13
C PHE A 221 -4.74 -18.40 -5.80
N THR A 222 -5.44 -18.10 -4.70
CA THR A 222 -5.09 -18.64 -3.37
C THR A 222 -5.08 -20.16 -3.38
N PHE A 223 -6.14 -20.77 -3.92
CA PHE A 223 -6.27 -22.23 -3.95
C PHE A 223 -5.22 -22.88 -4.87
N ASP A 224 -5.01 -22.29 -6.06
CA ASP A 224 -4.00 -22.79 -7.00
C ASP A 224 -2.58 -22.69 -6.40
N LEU A 225 -2.25 -21.55 -5.81
CA LEU A 225 -0.91 -21.34 -5.28
C LEU A 225 -0.63 -22.20 -4.06
N ASP A 226 -1.61 -22.43 -3.20
CA ASP A 226 -1.44 -23.33 -2.05
C ASP A 226 -1.22 -24.78 -2.50
N GLU A 227 -1.99 -25.25 -3.49
CA GLU A 227 -1.79 -26.58 -4.11
C GLU A 227 -0.42 -26.71 -4.80
N GLU A 228 0.08 -25.66 -5.45
CA GLU A 228 1.41 -25.63 -6.08
C GLU A 228 2.55 -25.65 -5.06
N LEU A 229 2.27 -25.18 -3.85
CA LEU A 229 3.23 -25.12 -2.75
C LEU A 229 3.10 -26.32 -1.80
N ASP A 230 2.29 -27.32 -2.14
CA ASP A 230 2.16 -28.53 -1.33
C ASP A 230 3.54 -29.18 -1.07
N GLY A 231 3.74 -29.65 0.15
CA GLY A 231 5.03 -30.17 0.62
C GLY A 231 6.09 -29.11 0.96
N THR A 232 5.71 -27.80 0.91
CA THR A 232 6.52 -26.71 1.46
C THR A 232 5.90 -26.19 2.74
N ASP A 233 6.68 -25.46 3.55
CA ASP A 233 6.14 -24.78 4.74
C ASP A 233 5.63 -23.35 4.40
N ILE A 234 5.03 -23.16 3.21
CA ILE A 234 4.42 -21.89 2.79
C ILE A 234 2.92 -22.05 2.75
N MET A 235 2.22 -21.25 3.53
CA MET A 235 0.78 -21.30 3.67
C MET A 235 0.13 -20.15 2.90
N VAL A 236 -0.89 -20.43 2.09
CA VAL A 236 -1.60 -19.41 1.32
C VAL A 236 -3.08 -19.42 1.68
N ASN A 237 -3.58 -18.30 2.19
CA ASN A 237 -4.99 -18.14 2.55
C ASN A 237 -5.59 -16.85 2.01
N SER A 238 -6.89 -16.84 1.84
CA SER A 238 -7.66 -15.65 1.48
C SER A 238 -8.79 -15.38 2.46
N LEU A 239 -9.20 -14.11 2.58
CA LEU A 239 -10.31 -13.76 3.45
C LEU A 239 -11.15 -12.58 2.95
N HIS A 240 -12.42 -12.57 3.40
CA HIS A 240 -13.20 -11.36 3.56
C HIS A 240 -13.02 -10.86 4.99
N PRO A 241 -12.31 -9.74 5.23
CA PRO A 241 -11.94 -9.35 6.59
C PRO A 241 -13.14 -8.92 7.42
N ALA A 242 -13.93 -7.96 6.96
CA ALA A 242 -15.15 -7.48 7.60
C ALA A 242 -16.01 -6.68 6.61
N THR A 243 -17.33 -6.60 6.88
CA THR A 243 -18.29 -5.98 5.95
C THR A 243 -18.38 -4.47 6.15
N TYR A 244 -18.06 -3.69 5.11
CA TYR A 244 -18.20 -2.24 5.10
C TYR A 244 -17.49 -1.55 6.29
N MET A 245 -16.20 -1.83 6.46
CA MET A 245 -15.34 -1.08 7.38
C MET A 245 -15.29 0.42 6.96
N PRO A 246 -15.12 1.38 7.89
CA PRO A 246 -15.04 2.81 7.58
C PRO A 246 -13.73 3.20 6.87
N THR A 247 -13.46 2.57 5.74
CA THR A 247 -12.30 2.82 4.89
C THR A 247 -12.65 3.78 3.75
N GLY A 248 -11.64 4.42 3.17
CA GLY A 248 -11.85 5.29 2.02
C GLY A 248 -12.55 4.60 0.83
N MET A 249 -12.41 3.28 0.68
CA MET A 249 -13.11 2.47 -0.32
C MET A 249 -14.63 2.48 -0.08
N VAL A 250 -15.04 2.18 1.14
CA VAL A 250 -16.46 2.10 1.54
C VAL A 250 -17.12 3.47 1.54
N LEU A 251 -16.42 4.49 2.09
CA LEU A 251 -16.95 5.85 2.14
C LEU A 251 -17.15 6.46 0.74
N ARG A 252 -16.21 6.23 -0.20
CA ARG A 252 -16.37 6.67 -1.59
C ARG A 252 -17.52 5.98 -2.33
N ALA A 253 -17.86 4.77 -1.94
CA ALA A 253 -19.03 4.06 -2.48
C ALA A 253 -20.36 4.53 -1.86
N GLY A 254 -20.34 5.48 -0.92
CA GLY A 254 -21.53 5.96 -0.21
C GLY A 254 -22.18 4.91 0.70
N ALA A 255 -21.47 3.81 0.99
CA ALA A 255 -22.00 2.76 1.84
C ALA A 255 -21.80 3.11 3.33
N GLN A 256 -22.78 2.74 4.15
CA GLN A 256 -22.69 2.90 5.59
C GLN A 256 -21.81 1.82 6.21
N PRO A 257 -20.87 2.16 7.10
CA PRO A 257 -20.09 1.18 7.84
C PRO A 257 -20.98 0.22 8.65
N ARG A 258 -20.59 -1.06 8.67
CA ARG A 258 -21.28 -2.13 9.42
C ARG A 258 -20.35 -2.94 10.31
N ALA A 259 -19.04 -2.71 10.19
CA ALA A 259 -18.00 -3.34 10.96
C ALA A 259 -16.91 -2.30 11.25
N THR A 260 -16.04 -2.59 12.20
CA THR A 260 -14.88 -1.75 12.53
C THR A 260 -13.66 -2.14 11.70
N ILE A 261 -12.64 -1.27 11.66
CA ILE A 261 -11.33 -1.62 11.09
C ILE A 261 -10.64 -2.67 11.96
N ASP A 262 -10.85 -2.61 13.29
CA ASP A 262 -10.29 -3.57 14.24
C ASP A 262 -10.77 -5.00 13.98
N GLU A 263 -12.08 -5.21 13.78
CA GLU A 263 -12.63 -6.52 13.40
C GLU A 263 -11.97 -7.06 12.11
N GLY A 264 -11.77 -6.21 11.12
CA GLY A 264 -11.08 -6.60 9.89
C GLY A 264 -9.59 -6.90 10.11
N ALA A 265 -8.93 -6.14 10.97
CA ALA A 265 -7.53 -6.36 11.33
C ALA A 265 -7.35 -7.65 12.12
N ASP A 266 -8.24 -7.96 13.08
CA ASP A 266 -8.22 -9.23 13.81
C ASP A 266 -8.27 -10.43 12.84
N ALA A 267 -9.14 -10.36 11.82
CA ALA A 267 -9.26 -11.41 10.82
C ALA A 267 -7.98 -11.59 9.96
N VAL A 268 -7.33 -10.50 9.57
CA VAL A 268 -6.05 -10.57 8.85
C VAL A 268 -4.94 -11.09 9.77
N MET A 269 -4.85 -10.55 10.99
CA MET A 269 -3.83 -10.94 11.96
C MET A 269 -3.91 -12.42 12.32
N GLN A 270 -5.11 -13.00 12.43
CA GLN A 270 -5.28 -14.44 12.65
C GLN A 270 -4.54 -15.25 11.56
N LEU A 271 -4.68 -14.90 10.29
CA LEU A 271 -4.01 -15.61 9.19
C LEU A 271 -2.50 -15.34 9.16
N VAL A 272 -2.05 -14.22 9.70
CA VAL A 272 -0.63 -13.86 9.78
C VAL A 272 0.10 -14.59 10.91
N VAL A 273 -0.54 -14.75 12.08
CA VAL A 273 0.19 -15.19 13.29
C VAL A 273 -0.23 -16.53 13.86
N SER A 274 -1.40 -17.08 13.51
CA SER A 274 -1.87 -18.34 14.09
C SER A 274 -1.18 -19.56 13.47
N ASP A 275 -0.70 -20.47 14.31
CA ASP A 275 -0.10 -21.74 13.91
C ASP A 275 -1.14 -22.87 13.77
N GLU A 276 -2.42 -22.60 14.06
CA GLU A 276 -3.52 -23.58 14.04
C GLU A 276 -4.28 -23.60 12.70
N ILE A 277 -3.88 -22.75 11.74
CA ILE A 277 -4.57 -22.59 10.45
C ILE A 277 -3.83 -23.35 9.37
N GLU A 278 -4.59 -24.12 8.59
CA GLU A 278 -4.10 -24.79 7.37
C GLU A 278 -4.22 -23.85 6.16
N GLY A 279 -3.41 -24.10 5.12
CA GLY A 279 -3.46 -23.37 3.84
C GLY A 279 -4.65 -23.73 2.97
N GLY A 280 -4.78 -23.06 1.82
CA GLY A 280 -5.79 -23.35 0.80
C GLY A 280 -7.23 -22.98 1.18
N GLN A 281 -7.42 -22.05 2.10
CA GLN A 281 -8.75 -21.74 2.63
C GLN A 281 -9.20 -20.31 2.31
N PHE A 282 -10.52 -20.14 2.27
CA PHE A 282 -11.17 -18.84 2.28
C PHE A 282 -11.87 -18.62 3.61
N PHE A 283 -11.68 -17.44 4.20
CA PHE A 283 -12.25 -17.06 5.49
C PHE A 283 -13.28 -15.93 5.35
N ARG A 284 -14.31 -15.99 6.19
CA ARG A 284 -15.21 -14.87 6.46
C ARG A 284 -14.96 -14.39 7.89
N GLY A 285 -14.29 -13.26 8.03
CA GLY A 285 -13.77 -12.85 9.32
C GLY A 285 -12.82 -13.91 9.85
N LEU A 286 -13.09 -14.40 11.03
CA LEU A 286 -12.25 -15.37 11.74
C LEU A 286 -12.58 -16.84 11.42
N VAL A 287 -13.59 -17.13 10.61
CA VAL A 287 -14.05 -18.52 10.39
C VAL A 287 -13.86 -18.95 8.94
N PRO A 288 -13.46 -20.20 8.69
CA PRO A 288 -13.45 -20.78 7.35
C PRO A 288 -14.83 -20.70 6.71
N ALA A 289 -14.87 -20.40 5.42
CA ALA A 289 -16.10 -20.21 4.68
C ALA A 289 -15.99 -20.76 3.26
N ARG A 290 -17.13 -21.04 2.64
CA ARG A 290 -17.17 -21.44 1.24
C ARG A 290 -17.17 -20.19 0.33
N ALA A 291 -16.27 -20.19 -0.66
CA ALA A 291 -16.24 -19.19 -1.71
C ALA A 291 -17.33 -19.44 -2.77
N ASN A 292 -17.40 -18.56 -3.79
CA ASN A 292 -18.23 -18.80 -4.98
C ASN A 292 -17.89 -20.16 -5.62
N ALA A 293 -18.90 -20.83 -6.19
CA ALA A 293 -18.75 -22.17 -6.75
C ALA A 293 -17.63 -22.26 -7.81
N GLN A 294 -17.44 -21.21 -8.61
CA GLN A 294 -16.40 -21.19 -9.65
C GLN A 294 -14.98 -21.28 -9.07
N ALA A 295 -14.75 -20.88 -7.80
CA ALA A 295 -13.45 -21.06 -7.18
C ALA A 295 -13.02 -22.53 -7.00
N TYR A 296 -13.99 -23.46 -7.06
CA TYR A 296 -13.77 -24.90 -6.96
C TYR A 296 -13.83 -25.62 -8.31
N ASP A 297 -14.01 -24.87 -9.40
CA ASP A 297 -14.00 -25.40 -10.77
C ASP A 297 -12.55 -25.43 -11.29
N MET A 298 -12.02 -26.62 -11.42
CA MET A 298 -10.63 -26.83 -11.87
C MET A 298 -10.35 -26.28 -13.26
N GLN A 299 -11.36 -26.32 -14.17
CA GLN A 299 -11.18 -25.78 -15.52
C GLN A 299 -11.15 -24.24 -15.48
N ALA A 300 -12.03 -23.62 -14.69
CA ALA A 300 -12.03 -22.17 -14.50
C ALA A 300 -10.73 -21.68 -13.86
N ARG A 301 -10.19 -22.40 -12.88
CA ARG A 301 -8.90 -22.10 -12.25
C ARG A 301 -7.76 -22.23 -13.27
N ALA A 302 -7.72 -23.29 -14.05
CA ALA A 302 -6.71 -23.46 -15.10
C ALA A 302 -6.77 -22.35 -16.17
N ASN A 303 -7.97 -21.96 -16.58
CA ASN A 303 -8.18 -20.83 -17.52
C ASN A 303 -7.67 -19.51 -16.93
N LEU A 304 -7.97 -19.24 -15.67
CA LEU A 304 -7.50 -18.04 -14.98
C LEU A 304 -5.98 -18.01 -14.87
N LYS A 305 -5.37 -19.13 -14.52
CA LYS A 305 -3.91 -19.26 -14.43
C LYS A 305 -3.24 -19.00 -15.77
N ALA A 306 -3.71 -19.64 -16.84
CA ALA A 306 -3.17 -19.45 -18.19
C ALA A 306 -3.28 -17.97 -18.63
N LEU A 307 -4.45 -17.34 -18.42
CA LEU A 307 -4.65 -15.93 -18.71
C LEU A 307 -3.71 -15.03 -17.88
N SER A 308 -3.53 -15.32 -16.60
CA SER A 308 -2.67 -14.53 -15.72
C SER A 308 -1.21 -14.61 -16.16
N GLN A 309 -0.74 -15.79 -16.56
CA GLN A 309 0.61 -16.00 -17.11
C GLN A 309 0.80 -15.21 -18.41
N GLU A 310 -0.19 -15.25 -19.31
CA GLU A 310 -0.17 -14.49 -20.57
C GLU A 310 -0.08 -12.98 -20.32
N LEU A 311 -0.96 -12.44 -19.47
CA LEU A 311 -1.07 -11.00 -19.23
C LEU A 311 0.09 -10.42 -18.41
N THR A 312 0.66 -11.19 -17.49
CA THR A 312 1.74 -10.71 -16.61
C THR A 312 3.13 -11.10 -17.09
N GLY A 313 3.25 -12.07 -17.99
CA GLY A 313 4.52 -12.64 -18.42
C GLY A 313 5.20 -13.56 -17.39
N VAL A 314 4.52 -13.89 -16.29
CA VAL A 314 5.00 -14.88 -15.30
C VAL A 314 4.97 -16.27 -15.92
N ARG A 315 6.04 -17.04 -15.75
CA ARG A 315 6.19 -18.41 -16.30
C ARG A 315 6.22 -19.45 -15.21
#